data_77153a5a99bebdfab9f3aba28293e55d
#
_entry.id   77153a5a99bebdfab9f3aba28293e55d
#
_cell.length_a   1.000
_cell.length_b   1.000
_cell.length_c   1.000
_cell.angle_alpha   90.00
_cell.angle_beta   90.00
_cell.angle_gamma   90.00
#
_symmetry.space_group_name_H-M   'P 1'
#
loop_
_entity.id
_entity.type
_entity.pdbx_description
1 polymer ?
#
loop_
_entity_poly.entity_id
_entity_poly.type
_entity_poly.pdbx_seq_one_letter_code
_entity_poly.pdbx_strand_id
1 'polypeptide(L)'
;MKRGEFEHAIRAAGAVLGVNQVLVIGSQALHATVHGALPDEAARSVEVDVAVRGDEEGRLADLVDGSIGEASMFHATFGYYAQGVVESTAVLPEGWEGRLVRFETPATNGVVAWCLEVHDLWISKAIAGRPKDIEFCAALARRGIVDGKTLEARLVMVRDLDPRVRHAVEGRITSP
;
A
#
# COMPACT_ATOMS: atom_id res chain seq x y z
N MET A 1 0.24 5.86 10.51
CA MET A 1 1.22 4.98 11.20
C MET A 1 2.60 5.61 11.17
N LYS A 2 3.36 5.53 12.27
CA LYS A 2 4.76 5.95 12.32
C LYS A 2 5.68 4.90 11.70
N ARG A 3 6.89 5.30 11.28
CA ARG A 3 7.86 4.37 10.65
C ARG A 3 8.19 3.15 11.53
N GLY A 4 8.45 3.35 12.82
CA GLY A 4 8.75 2.24 13.73
C GLY A 4 7.58 1.28 13.96
N GLU A 5 6.34 1.77 13.88
CA GLU A 5 5.13 0.95 13.92
C GLU A 5 5.00 0.11 12.64
N PHE A 6 5.29 0.71 11.49
CA PHE A 6 5.35 0.00 10.20
C PHE A 6 6.42 -1.11 10.21
N GLU A 7 7.64 -0.80 10.64
CA GLU A 7 8.73 -1.77 10.76
C GLU A 7 8.36 -2.96 11.68
N HIS A 8 7.70 -2.66 12.80
CA HIS A 8 7.22 -3.69 13.71
C HIS A 8 6.11 -4.56 13.08
N ALA A 9 5.15 -3.96 12.39
CA ALA A 9 4.10 -4.71 11.71
C ALA A 9 4.67 -5.62 10.60
N ILE A 10 5.64 -5.15 9.80
CA ILE A 10 6.34 -5.96 8.79
C ILE A 10 7.08 -7.15 9.43
N ARG A 11 7.82 -6.90 10.51
CA ARG A 11 8.49 -7.99 11.26
C ARG A 11 7.51 -9.01 11.81
N ALA A 12 6.39 -8.56 12.38
CA ALA A 12 5.36 -9.43 12.92
C ALA A 12 4.68 -10.25 11.82
N ALA A 13 4.36 -9.65 10.68
CA ALA A 13 3.79 -10.36 9.53
C ALA A 13 4.73 -11.45 9.01
N GLY A 14 6.02 -11.14 8.84
CA GLY A 14 7.02 -12.14 8.45
C GLY A 14 7.12 -13.31 9.43
N ALA A 15 7.07 -13.04 10.75
CA ALA A 15 7.10 -14.06 11.78
C ALA A 15 5.84 -14.95 11.77
N VAL A 16 4.65 -14.36 11.63
CA VAL A 16 3.37 -15.08 11.54
C VAL A 16 3.33 -16.00 10.32
N LEU A 17 3.79 -15.49 9.18
CA LEU A 17 3.77 -16.19 7.91
C LEU A 17 4.93 -17.17 7.71
N GLY A 18 5.99 -17.09 8.55
CA GLY A 18 7.20 -17.88 8.38
C GLY A 18 7.98 -17.52 7.11
N VAL A 19 7.90 -16.25 6.64
CA VAL A 19 8.55 -15.77 5.41
C VAL A 19 9.50 -14.61 5.71
N ASN A 20 10.47 -14.42 4.82
CA ASN A 20 11.39 -13.28 4.88
C ASN A 20 11.04 -12.16 3.84
N GLN A 21 9.94 -12.29 3.13
CA GLN A 21 9.48 -11.29 2.16
C GLN A 21 7.97 -11.17 2.22
N VAL A 22 7.48 -9.93 2.22
CA VAL A 22 6.06 -9.59 2.14
C VAL A 22 5.85 -8.48 1.11
N LEU A 23 4.65 -8.39 0.55
CA LEU A 23 4.23 -7.32 -0.32
C LEU A 23 3.38 -6.32 0.46
N VAL A 24 3.60 -5.01 0.27
CA VAL A 24 2.80 -3.94 0.88
C VAL A 24 2.10 -3.15 -0.23
N ILE A 25 0.78 -3.23 -0.26
CA ILE A 25 -0.05 -2.63 -1.34
C ILE A 25 -0.93 -1.47 -0.90
N GLY A 26 -0.93 -1.13 0.39
CA GLY A 26 -1.69 -0.04 0.97
C GLY A 26 -0.92 1.26 1.16
N SER A 27 -1.57 2.21 1.85
CA SER A 27 -1.02 3.56 2.07
C SER A 27 0.35 3.59 2.75
N GLN A 28 0.66 2.57 3.56
CA GLN A 28 1.92 2.48 4.30
C GLN A 28 3.11 2.10 3.40
N ALA A 29 2.87 1.68 2.14
CA ALA A 29 3.93 1.53 1.14
C ALA A 29 4.76 2.82 0.95
N LEU A 30 4.18 3.99 1.26
CA LEU A 30 4.89 5.27 1.24
C LEU A 30 6.14 5.31 2.10
N HIS A 31 6.24 4.50 3.15
CA HIS A 31 7.45 4.44 3.99
C HIS A 31 8.70 4.01 3.23
N ALA A 32 8.56 3.35 2.09
CA ALA A 32 9.69 2.96 1.23
C ALA A 32 10.20 4.11 0.34
N THR A 33 9.33 5.08 0.02
CA THR A 33 9.65 6.16 -0.93
C THR A 33 9.82 7.52 -0.24
N VAL A 34 8.97 7.80 0.77
CA VAL A 34 8.97 9.11 1.44
C VAL A 34 9.92 9.09 2.63
N HIS A 35 10.98 9.91 2.54
CA HIS A 35 11.92 10.13 3.63
C HIS A 35 11.44 11.30 4.50
N GLY A 36 11.00 11.00 5.73
CA GLY A 36 10.49 12.00 6.67
C GLY A 36 9.03 11.76 7.06
N ALA A 37 8.32 12.85 7.42
CA ALA A 37 6.92 12.76 7.82
C ALA A 37 6.02 12.47 6.61
N LEU A 38 5.21 11.43 6.71
CA LEU A 38 4.16 11.15 5.73
C LEU A 38 3.11 12.28 5.72
N PRO A 39 2.38 12.47 4.61
CA PRO A 39 1.14 13.25 4.62
C PRO A 39 0.19 12.78 5.72
N ASP A 40 -0.56 13.70 6.33
CA ASP A 40 -1.48 13.36 7.43
C ASP A 40 -2.52 12.33 6.99
N GLU A 41 -2.95 12.39 5.75
CA GLU A 41 -3.90 11.45 5.12
C GLU A 41 -3.35 10.01 5.10
N ALA A 42 -2.03 9.84 4.94
CA ALA A 42 -1.37 8.54 5.02
C ALA A 42 -1.03 8.16 6.48
N ALA A 43 -0.60 9.14 7.28
CA ALA A 43 -0.19 8.93 8.68
C ALA A 43 -1.35 8.51 9.59
N ARG A 44 -2.60 8.92 9.28
CA ARG A 44 -3.82 8.54 10.02
C ARG A 44 -4.12 7.05 9.99
N SER A 45 -3.71 6.32 8.93
CA SER A 45 -3.95 4.89 8.86
C SER A 45 -3.17 4.16 9.94
N VAL A 46 -3.85 3.28 10.65
CA VAL A 46 -3.30 2.36 11.66
C VAL A 46 -3.13 0.95 11.10
N GLU A 47 -3.50 0.73 9.84
CA GLU A 47 -3.42 -0.55 9.14
C GLU A 47 -2.25 -0.59 8.15
N VAL A 48 -1.63 -1.76 8.00
CA VAL A 48 -0.70 -2.09 6.91
C VAL A 48 -1.32 -3.20 6.09
N ASP A 49 -1.58 -2.95 4.81
CA ASP A 49 -2.08 -3.97 3.87
C ASP A 49 -0.91 -4.86 3.43
N VAL A 50 -0.87 -6.10 3.94
CA VAL A 50 0.19 -7.08 3.68
C VAL A 50 -0.35 -8.21 2.82
N ALA A 51 0.35 -8.52 1.73
CA ALA A 51 0.09 -9.66 0.88
C ALA A 51 1.30 -10.59 0.80
N VAL A 52 1.06 -11.83 0.39
CA VAL A 52 2.11 -12.79 -0.01
C VAL A 52 1.87 -13.19 -1.45
N ARG A 53 2.94 -13.20 -2.24
CA ARG A 53 2.84 -13.57 -3.65
C ARG A 53 2.31 -14.98 -3.81
N GLY A 54 1.34 -15.15 -4.73
CA GLY A 54 0.76 -16.44 -5.05
C GLY A 54 -0.27 -16.95 -4.02
N ASP A 55 -0.68 -16.12 -3.06
CA ASP A 55 -1.78 -16.44 -2.15
C ASP A 55 -3.14 -16.07 -2.77
N GLU A 56 -3.46 -16.71 -3.91
CA GLU A 56 -4.71 -16.42 -4.64
C GLU A 56 -5.96 -16.78 -3.84
N GLU A 57 -5.88 -17.80 -2.99
CA GLU A 57 -6.98 -18.27 -2.14
C GLU A 57 -7.13 -17.46 -0.84
N GLY A 58 -6.18 -16.57 -0.52
CA GLY A 58 -6.22 -15.71 0.66
C GLY A 58 -5.93 -16.42 2.00
N ARG A 59 -5.39 -17.64 1.98
CA ARG A 59 -5.11 -18.40 3.21
C ARG A 59 -4.05 -17.74 4.08
N LEU A 60 -3.03 -17.15 3.45
CA LEU A 60 -1.98 -16.44 4.18
C LEU A 60 -2.49 -15.07 4.63
N ALA A 61 -3.35 -14.42 3.84
CA ALA A 61 -4.06 -13.21 4.24
C ALA A 61 -4.91 -13.46 5.49
N ASP A 62 -5.71 -14.52 5.52
CA ASP A 62 -6.52 -14.93 6.69
C ASP A 62 -5.65 -15.21 7.93
N LEU A 63 -4.47 -15.79 7.74
CA LEU A 63 -3.53 -16.05 8.83
C LEU A 63 -3.00 -14.76 9.45
N VAL A 64 -2.69 -13.75 8.62
CA VAL A 64 -2.31 -12.41 9.08
C VAL A 64 -3.44 -11.78 9.88
N ASP A 65 -4.66 -11.77 9.33
CA ASP A 65 -5.83 -11.19 9.97
C ASP A 65 -6.15 -11.86 11.32
N GLY A 66 -6.12 -13.16 11.37
CA GLY A 66 -6.38 -13.92 12.59
C GLY A 66 -5.32 -13.74 13.69
N SER A 67 -4.08 -13.41 13.31
CA SER A 67 -2.95 -13.31 14.26
C SER A 67 -2.67 -11.88 14.70
N ILE A 68 -2.59 -10.94 13.75
CA ILE A 68 -2.17 -9.55 13.96
C ILE A 68 -3.07 -8.53 13.27
N GLY A 69 -4.26 -8.95 12.80
CA GLY A 69 -5.25 -8.10 12.15
C GLY A 69 -6.06 -7.23 13.09
N GLU A 70 -7.10 -6.61 12.56
CA GLU A 70 -8.03 -5.78 13.32
C GLU A 70 -8.67 -6.59 14.47
N ALA A 71 -8.84 -5.94 15.63
CA ALA A 71 -9.38 -6.55 16.85
C ALA A 71 -8.56 -7.73 17.43
N SER A 72 -7.38 -8.05 16.91
CA SER A 72 -6.45 -9.02 17.51
C SER A 72 -5.82 -8.50 18.81
N MET A 73 -5.18 -9.39 19.57
CA MET A 73 -4.39 -8.99 20.73
C MET A 73 -3.21 -8.09 20.35
N PHE A 74 -2.66 -8.25 19.14
CA PHE A 74 -1.64 -7.35 18.60
C PHE A 74 -2.19 -5.93 18.47
N HIS A 75 -3.35 -5.78 17.81
CA HIS A 75 -4.00 -4.48 17.67
C HIS A 75 -4.34 -3.85 19.02
N ALA A 76 -4.93 -4.63 19.94
CA ALA A 76 -5.25 -4.15 21.29
C ALA A 76 -4.01 -3.68 22.08
N THR A 77 -2.86 -4.31 21.85
CA THR A 77 -1.61 -4.00 22.56
C THR A 77 -0.89 -2.79 21.99
N PHE A 78 -0.84 -2.68 20.66
CA PHE A 78 0.02 -1.71 19.97
C PHE A 78 -0.74 -0.54 19.33
N GLY A 79 -2.06 -0.64 19.14
CA GLY A 79 -2.90 0.40 18.53
C GLY A 79 -2.80 0.49 17.00
N TYR A 80 -2.14 -0.46 16.36
CA TYR A 80 -2.05 -0.63 14.90
C TYR A 80 -2.03 -2.14 14.57
N TYR A 81 -2.23 -2.48 13.30
CA TYR A 81 -2.33 -3.88 12.87
C TYR A 81 -1.89 -4.08 11.42
N ALA A 82 -1.72 -5.35 11.02
CA ALA A 82 -1.55 -5.72 9.64
C ALA A 82 -2.85 -6.33 9.11
N GLN A 83 -3.35 -5.80 8.00
CA GLN A 83 -4.47 -6.36 7.26
C GLN A 83 -3.94 -7.33 6.21
N GLY A 84 -4.33 -8.59 6.29
CA GLY A 84 -4.05 -9.58 5.26
C GLY A 84 -4.89 -9.28 4.01
N VAL A 85 -4.25 -9.24 2.85
CA VAL A 85 -4.92 -8.98 1.57
C VAL A 85 -4.33 -9.86 0.48
N VAL A 86 -5.10 -10.12 -0.58
CA VAL A 86 -4.61 -10.77 -1.80
C VAL A 86 -4.18 -9.71 -2.81
N GLU A 87 -3.26 -10.06 -3.73
CA GLU A 87 -2.74 -9.12 -4.72
C GLU A 87 -3.86 -8.50 -5.58
N SER A 88 -4.90 -9.27 -5.90
CA SER A 88 -6.06 -8.82 -6.69
C SER A 88 -6.95 -7.79 -6.01
N THR A 89 -6.71 -7.48 -4.73
CA THR A 89 -7.41 -6.41 -4.00
C THR A 89 -7.11 -5.02 -4.61
N ALA A 90 -5.95 -4.86 -5.25
CA ALA A 90 -5.54 -3.62 -5.89
C ALA A 90 -5.59 -3.74 -7.43
N VAL A 91 -6.20 -2.77 -8.09
CA VAL A 91 -6.08 -2.62 -9.55
C VAL A 91 -4.81 -1.85 -9.83
N LEU A 92 -3.86 -2.48 -10.53
CA LEU A 92 -2.51 -1.96 -10.73
C LEU A 92 -2.13 -1.85 -12.21
N PRO A 93 -1.29 -0.87 -12.59
CA PRO A 93 -0.76 -0.74 -13.94
C PRO A 93 0.15 -1.93 -14.30
N GLU A 94 0.12 -2.40 -15.54
CA GLU A 94 1.01 -3.49 -16.00
C GLU A 94 2.48 -3.23 -15.65
N GLY A 95 3.18 -4.29 -15.29
CA GLY A 95 4.61 -4.27 -14.94
C GLY A 95 4.89 -3.64 -13.55
N TRP A 96 3.87 -3.45 -12.71
CA TRP A 96 4.02 -2.92 -11.36
C TRP A 96 5.01 -3.72 -10.51
N GLU A 97 5.10 -5.04 -10.70
CA GLU A 97 6.02 -5.91 -9.97
C GLU A 97 7.49 -5.51 -10.16
N GLY A 98 7.83 -5.06 -11.38
CA GLY A 98 9.18 -4.59 -11.72
C GLY A 98 9.51 -3.22 -11.14
N ARG A 99 8.53 -2.53 -10.54
CA ARG A 99 8.68 -1.19 -9.95
C ARG A 99 8.57 -1.18 -8.44
N LEU A 100 8.37 -2.32 -7.81
CA LEU A 100 8.32 -2.43 -6.35
C LEU A 100 9.57 -1.83 -5.71
N VAL A 101 9.37 -1.11 -4.63
CA VAL A 101 10.43 -0.49 -3.84
C VAL A 101 10.77 -1.38 -2.65
N ARG A 102 12.04 -1.77 -2.56
CA ARG A 102 12.53 -2.58 -1.45
C ARG A 102 12.64 -1.75 -0.18
N PHE A 103 12.05 -2.24 0.89
CA PHE A 103 12.18 -1.67 2.22
C PHE A 103 12.68 -2.74 3.20
N GLU A 104 13.79 -2.45 3.84
CA GLU A 104 14.38 -3.28 4.89
C GLU A 104 15.21 -2.39 5.81
N THR A 105 15.14 -2.64 7.11
CA THR A 105 15.93 -1.98 8.13
C THR A 105 16.35 -3.01 9.20
N PRO A 106 17.28 -2.68 10.09
CA PRO A 106 17.58 -3.57 11.24
C PRO A 106 16.33 -3.90 12.08
N ALA A 107 15.32 -2.99 12.13
CA ALA A 107 14.10 -3.19 12.90
C ALA A 107 13.11 -4.16 12.25
N THR A 108 13.22 -4.44 10.94
CA THR A 108 12.43 -5.49 10.27
C THR A 108 13.00 -6.89 10.47
N ASN A 109 14.17 -7.00 11.10
CA ASN A 109 14.81 -8.28 11.46
C ASN A 109 14.94 -9.26 10.29
N GLY A 110 15.43 -8.78 9.14
CA GLY A 110 15.64 -9.57 7.91
C GLY A 110 14.39 -9.81 7.07
N VAL A 111 13.24 -9.27 7.47
CA VAL A 111 12.04 -9.28 6.62
C VAL A 111 12.11 -8.11 5.66
N VAL A 112 12.02 -8.40 4.36
CA VAL A 112 11.95 -7.43 3.27
C VAL A 112 10.48 -7.12 2.96
N ALA A 113 10.08 -5.86 3.01
CA ALA A 113 8.81 -5.41 2.47
C ALA A 113 9.03 -4.90 1.04
N TRP A 114 8.35 -5.51 0.07
CA TRP A 114 8.25 -5.02 -1.29
C TRP A 114 7.03 -4.10 -1.38
N CYS A 115 7.27 -2.80 -1.42
CA CYS A 115 6.25 -1.78 -1.35
C CYS A 115 5.85 -1.30 -2.75
N LEU A 116 4.56 -1.05 -2.98
CA LEU A 116 4.14 -0.40 -4.22
C LEU A 116 4.88 0.92 -4.43
N GLU A 117 5.34 1.13 -5.66
CA GLU A 117 5.89 2.41 -6.08
C GLU A 117 4.78 3.48 -6.01
N VAL A 118 5.13 4.70 -5.65
CA VAL A 118 4.17 5.73 -5.26
C VAL A 118 3.15 6.09 -6.34
N HIS A 119 3.53 6.08 -7.64
CA HIS A 119 2.59 6.36 -8.72
C HIS A 119 1.65 5.18 -8.98
N ASP A 120 2.13 3.94 -8.87
CA ASP A 120 1.28 2.74 -8.97
C ASP A 120 0.28 2.68 -7.79
N LEU A 121 0.73 3.02 -6.58
CA LEU A 121 -0.13 3.17 -5.41
C LEU A 121 -1.19 4.26 -5.61
N TRP A 122 -0.79 5.43 -6.14
CA TRP A 122 -1.70 6.53 -6.43
C TRP A 122 -2.79 6.11 -7.43
N ILE A 123 -2.41 5.46 -8.52
CA ILE A 123 -3.36 4.96 -9.55
C ILE A 123 -4.36 3.98 -8.91
N SER A 124 -3.88 3.01 -8.13
CA SER A 124 -4.77 2.05 -7.45
C SER A 124 -5.78 2.75 -6.52
N LYS A 125 -5.33 3.72 -5.73
CA LYS A 125 -6.19 4.50 -4.84
C LYS A 125 -7.17 5.39 -5.63
N ALA A 126 -6.72 6.03 -6.70
CA ALA A 126 -7.57 6.85 -7.56
C ALA A 126 -8.66 6.02 -8.26
N ILE A 127 -8.37 4.77 -8.64
CA ILE A 127 -9.36 3.83 -9.22
C ILE A 127 -10.36 3.38 -8.14
N ALA A 128 -9.90 3.04 -6.93
CA ALA A 128 -10.78 2.66 -5.82
C ALA A 128 -11.77 3.78 -5.46
N GLY A 129 -11.34 5.04 -5.54
CA GLY A 129 -12.18 6.23 -5.55
C GLY A 129 -13.00 6.48 -4.29
N ARG A 130 -12.69 5.82 -3.16
CA ARG A 130 -13.34 6.09 -1.87
C ARG A 130 -12.96 7.50 -1.39
N PRO A 131 -13.79 8.18 -0.59
CA PRO A 131 -13.46 9.54 -0.11
C PRO A 131 -12.05 9.64 0.48
N LYS A 132 -11.65 8.70 1.34
CA LYS A 132 -10.29 8.65 1.93
C LYS A 132 -9.19 8.48 0.90
N ASP A 133 -9.45 7.75 -0.22
CA ASP A 133 -8.46 7.53 -1.27
C ASP A 133 -8.29 8.79 -2.14
N ILE A 134 -9.35 9.54 -2.37
CA ILE A 134 -9.30 10.82 -3.08
C ILE A 134 -8.50 11.85 -2.29
N GLU A 135 -8.76 11.97 -0.98
CA GLU A 135 -8.00 12.85 -0.08
C GLU A 135 -6.51 12.48 -0.07
N PHE A 136 -6.20 11.19 0.01
CA PHE A 136 -4.84 10.66 -0.07
C PHE A 136 -4.16 11.04 -1.38
N CYS A 137 -4.80 10.81 -2.53
CA CYS A 137 -4.26 11.15 -3.85
C CYS A 137 -3.99 12.66 -3.98
N ALA A 138 -4.93 13.49 -3.55
CA ALA A 138 -4.77 14.95 -3.56
C ALA A 138 -3.62 15.42 -2.65
N ALA A 139 -3.44 14.79 -1.48
CA ALA A 139 -2.34 15.11 -0.58
C ALA A 139 -0.95 14.80 -1.18
N LEU A 140 -0.81 13.66 -1.88
CA LEU A 140 0.43 13.31 -2.56
C LEU A 140 0.76 14.29 -3.69
N ALA A 141 -0.25 14.67 -4.48
CA ALA A 141 -0.07 15.63 -5.57
C ALA A 141 0.31 17.02 -5.05
N ARG A 142 -0.42 17.56 -4.04
CA ARG A 142 -0.10 18.86 -3.42
C ARG A 142 1.30 18.93 -2.83
N ARG A 143 1.84 17.81 -2.33
CA ARG A 143 3.21 17.73 -1.80
C ARG A 143 4.28 17.46 -2.86
N GLY A 144 3.90 17.32 -4.14
CA GLY A 144 4.82 17.00 -5.24
C GLY A 144 5.48 15.62 -5.07
N ILE A 145 4.83 14.68 -4.38
CA ILE A 145 5.32 13.32 -4.19
C ILE A 145 5.08 12.48 -5.45
N VAL A 146 4.06 12.83 -6.22
CA VAL A 146 3.74 12.21 -7.51
C VAL A 146 3.85 13.24 -8.64
N ASP A 147 4.22 12.76 -9.82
CA ASP A 147 4.33 13.55 -11.05
C ASP A 147 3.19 13.21 -12.02
N GLY A 148 2.48 14.23 -12.51
CA GLY A 148 1.30 14.08 -13.35
C GLY A 148 1.57 13.32 -14.65
N LYS A 149 2.71 13.57 -15.33
CA LYS A 149 3.08 12.85 -16.56
C LYS A 149 3.31 11.35 -16.31
N THR A 150 3.93 11.03 -15.19
CA THR A 150 4.11 9.64 -14.76
C THR A 150 2.76 8.99 -14.45
N LEU A 151 1.86 9.69 -13.77
CA LEU A 151 0.50 9.18 -13.50
C LEU A 151 -0.29 8.93 -14.79
N GLU A 152 -0.25 9.84 -15.77
CA GLU A 152 -0.86 9.63 -17.09
C GLU A 152 -0.31 8.38 -17.78
N ALA A 153 1.02 8.21 -17.78
CA ALA A 153 1.67 7.03 -18.36
C ALA A 153 1.26 5.73 -17.64
N ARG A 154 1.15 5.75 -16.30
CA ARG A 154 0.69 4.60 -15.51
C ARG A 154 -0.78 4.26 -15.79
N LEU A 155 -1.64 5.26 -15.91
CA LEU A 155 -3.07 5.04 -16.19
C LEU A 155 -3.29 4.33 -17.53
N VAL A 156 -2.48 4.64 -18.55
CA VAL A 156 -2.51 3.94 -19.85
C VAL A 156 -2.20 2.45 -19.71
N MET A 157 -1.35 2.07 -18.74
CA MET A 157 -0.98 0.68 -18.46
C MET A 157 -2.04 -0.11 -17.69
N VAL A 158 -3.14 0.50 -17.27
CA VAL A 158 -4.24 -0.23 -16.61
C VAL A 158 -5.15 -0.82 -17.67
N ARG A 159 -5.23 -2.15 -17.73
CA ARG A 159 -6.11 -2.89 -18.65
C ARG A 159 -7.55 -2.90 -18.14
N ASP A 160 -8.48 -3.09 -19.06
CA ASP A 160 -9.90 -3.35 -18.79
C ASP A 160 -10.57 -2.41 -17.78
N LEU A 161 -10.07 -1.16 -17.67
CA LEU A 161 -10.63 -0.15 -16.80
C LEU A 161 -11.90 0.46 -17.42
N ASP A 162 -12.99 0.47 -16.64
CA ASP A 162 -14.24 1.14 -17.04
C ASP A 162 -13.98 2.57 -17.51
N PRO A 163 -14.49 2.99 -18.68
CA PRO A 163 -14.23 4.33 -19.23
C PRO A 163 -14.64 5.48 -18.31
N ARG A 164 -15.68 5.30 -17.48
CA ARG A 164 -16.13 6.32 -16.51
C ARG A 164 -15.13 6.46 -15.38
N VAL A 165 -14.59 5.33 -14.90
CA VAL A 165 -13.54 5.32 -13.86
C VAL A 165 -12.28 5.96 -14.43
N ARG A 166 -11.86 5.58 -15.64
CA ARG A 166 -10.72 6.20 -16.34
C ARG A 166 -10.86 7.71 -16.41
N HIS A 167 -11.98 8.21 -16.91
CA HIS A 167 -12.25 9.66 -17.01
C HIS A 167 -12.19 10.35 -15.63
N ALA A 168 -12.73 9.72 -14.59
CA ALA A 168 -12.66 10.26 -13.23
C ALA A 168 -11.22 10.34 -12.70
N VAL A 169 -10.37 9.34 -13.02
CA VAL A 169 -8.94 9.34 -12.64
C VAL A 169 -8.17 10.42 -13.41
N GLU A 170 -8.41 10.57 -14.72
CA GLU A 170 -7.82 11.65 -15.55
C GLU A 170 -8.14 13.04 -14.96
N GLY A 171 -9.40 13.26 -14.55
CA GLY A 171 -9.81 14.50 -13.90
C GLY A 171 -9.03 14.76 -12.59
N ARG A 172 -8.72 13.72 -11.81
CA ARG A 172 -7.93 13.84 -10.57
C ARG A 172 -6.44 14.11 -10.82
N ILE A 173 -5.90 13.65 -11.94
CA ILE A 173 -4.51 13.95 -12.34
C ILE A 173 -4.37 15.42 -12.73
N THR A 174 -5.34 15.96 -13.46
CA THR A 174 -5.28 17.32 -13.98
C THR A 174 -5.70 18.40 -12.99
N SER A 175 -6.48 18.05 -11.96
CA SER A 175 -6.99 18.98 -10.93
C SER A 175 -6.92 18.33 -9.54
N PRO A 176 -5.71 18.17 -9.00
CA PRO A 176 -5.47 17.47 -7.74
C PRO A 176 -5.88 18.26 -6.48
#